data_5bde4275b4fa064c120dc9869fc5a7b0
#
_entry.id   5bde4275b4fa064c120dc9869fc5a7b0
#
_cell.length_a   1.000
_cell.length_b   1.000
_cell.length_c   1.000
_cell.angle_alpha   90.00
_cell.angle_beta   90.00
_cell.angle_gamma   90.00
#
_symmetry.space_group_name_H-M   'P 1'
#
loop_
_entity.id
_entity.type
_entity.pdbx_description
1 polymer ?
#
loop_
_entity_poly.entity_id
_entity_poly.type
_entity_poly.pdbx_seq_one_letter_code
_entity_poly.pdbx_strand_id
1 'polypeptide(L)'
;TPTDSYLLAFESSQNVTFFGQTYVPDSVRSSVAVKGQGNSIVANSNSSGAAFPVYLSARIFPSRSSYKFDIKQEGRHWIRLYFYPIPGNNLTSATFTVVTENFVLLNNFSFKSYNGSYLYKEYTVNVTSDILMLTFIPSNNSVAFVNAIEVVSLPDILISDQAQGVSPTGPFNGLSGRALETIYRLNMGGPLITPQNDTLGRTWENDVKYLHVNSSAVNVSVSTTSIMYKTAVTPEVAPHFVYSTAESMGDANVPDDNFNITWVFKVAPTFMYLIRLHFCDIVSTSMNTLVFNIFINTDLASGS
;
A
#
# COMPACT_ATOMS: atom_id res chain seq x y z
N THR A 1 18.66 -1.84 -0.70
CA THR A 1 18.21 -0.68 -1.51
C THR A 1 17.58 -1.24 -2.78
N PRO A 2 16.36 -0.84 -3.15
CA PRO A 2 15.72 -1.28 -4.38
C PRO A 2 16.58 -0.98 -5.61
N THR A 3 16.61 -1.89 -6.58
CA THR A 3 17.36 -1.70 -7.86
C THR A 3 16.70 -0.62 -8.70
N ASP A 4 15.37 -0.63 -8.76
CA ASP A 4 14.57 0.41 -9.38
C ASP A 4 13.91 1.24 -8.28
N SER A 5 14.09 2.55 -8.33
CA SER A 5 13.52 3.49 -7.38
C SER A 5 13.27 4.82 -8.09
N TYR A 6 12.04 5.02 -8.50
CA TYR A 6 11.54 6.23 -9.14
C TYR A 6 10.53 6.88 -8.21
N LEU A 7 10.89 8.02 -7.62
CA LEU A 7 10.03 8.83 -6.79
C LEU A 7 9.87 10.18 -7.49
N LEU A 8 8.71 10.45 -8.04
CA LEU A 8 8.42 11.62 -8.85
C LEU A 8 7.43 12.54 -8.17
N ALA A 9 7.74 13.83 -8.11
CA ALA A 9 6.80 14.91 -7.80
C ALA A 9 6.82 15.93 -8.96
N PHE A 10 5.80 16.78 -9.03
CA PHE A 10 5.59 17.62 -10.23
C PHE A 10 5.87 19.10 -9.98
N GLU A 11 6.63 19.43 -8.96
CA GLU A 11 7.09 20.79 -8.72
C GLU A 11 8.16 21.19 -9.72
N SER A 12 8.11 22.44 -10.20
CA SER A 12 8.80 22.85 -11.43
C SER A 12 10.33 22.95 -11.34
N SER A 13 10.96 22.88 -10.16
CA SER A 13 12.39 23.14 -10.07
C SER A 13 13.17 22.52 -8.91
N GLN A 14 12.52 21.91 -7.92
CA GLN A 14 13.20 21.42 -6.71
C GLN A 14 12.76 20.03 -6.30
N ASN A 15 13.68 19.31 -5.64
CA ASN A 15 13.35 18.04 -4.99
C ASN A 15 12.42 18.29 -3.79
N VAL A 16 11.50 17.36 -3.59
CA VAL A 16 10.54 17.38 -2.47
C VAL A 16 10.91 16.26 -1.49
N THR A 17 11.07 16.57 -0.21
CA THR A 17 11.29 15.55 0.82
C THR A 17 9.98 15.24 1.53
N PHE A 18 9.63 13.96 1.56
CA PHE A 18 8.43 13.45 2.21
C PHE A 18 8.74 12.14 2.94
N PHE A 19 8.48 12.08 4.23
CA PHE A 19 8.84 10.96 5.11
C PHE A 19 10.27 10.43 4.92
N GLY A 20 11.25 11.35 4.82
CA GLY A 20 12.66 11.00 4.65
C GLY A 20 13.05 10.51 3.25
N GLN A 21 12.11 10.41 2.33
CA GLN A 21 12.36 10.09 0.93
C GLN A 21 12.42 11.35 0.07
N THR A 22 13.26 11.33 -0.96
CA THR A 22 13.43 12.47 -1.88
C THR A 22 12.75 12.18 -3.21
N TYR A 23 11.74 12.97 -3.51
CA TYR A 23 11.05 12.96 -4.80
C TYR A 23 11.69 14.00 -5.71
N VAL A 24 11.89 13.63 -6.96
CA VAL A 24 12.51 14.49 -7.96
C VAL A 24 11.46 14.90 -9.01
N PRO A 25 11.63 16.08 -9.65
CA PRO A 25 10.77 16.46 -10.77
C PRO A 25 10.89 15.45 -11.93
N ASP A 26 9.77 15.14 -12.57
CA ASP A 26 9.75 14.22 -13.72
C ASP A 26 10.58 14.73 -14.91
N SER A 27 10.76 16.04 -15.03
CA SER A 27 11.56 16.67 -16.06
C SER A 27 13.08 16.46 -15.91
N VAL A 28 13.54 16.04 -14.72
CA VAL A 28 14.98 15.90 -14.41
C VAL A 28 15.48 14.47 -14.66
N ARG A 29 14.60 13.46 -14.67
CA ARG A 29 15.00 12.06 -14.85
C ARG A 29 14.96 11.63 -16.31
N SER A 30 16.14 11.41 -16.91
CA SER A 30 16.28 10.91 -18.29
C SER A 30 15.76 9.48 -18.49
N SER A 31 15.69 8.66 -17.42
CA SER A 31 15.14 7.30 -17.44
C SER A 31 13.61 7.26 -17.32
N VAL A 32 12.95 8.40 -17.24
CA VAL A 32 11.50 8.54 -17.24
C VAL A 32 11.11 9.48 -18.37
N ALA A 33 10.33 9.00 -19.32
CA ALA A 33 9.82 9.80 -20.42
C ALA A 33 8.31 9.92 -20.33
N VAL A 34 7.80 11.14 -20.45
CA VAL A 34 6.36 11.40 -20.60
C VAL A 34 6.01 11.43 -22.08
N LYS A 35 5.10 10.56 -22.49
CA LYS A 35 4.56 10.55 -23.86
C LYS A 35 3.07 10.83 -23.78
N GLY A 36 2.56 11.77 -24.58
CA GLY A 36 1.15 12.11 -24.58
C GLY A 36 0.71 12.83 -25.84
N GLN A 37 -0.58 12.76 -26.10
CA GLN A 37 -1.25 13.58 -27.10
C GLN A 37 -1.78 14.83 -26.37
N GLY A 38 -1.06 15.92 -26.43
CA GLY A 38 -1.45 17.19 -25.82
C GLY A 38 -0.51 17.64 -24.68
N ASN A 39 -0.62 18.91 -24.33
CA ASN A 39 0.24 19.52 -23.31
C ASN A 39 -0.27 19.16 -21.91
N SER A 40 0.49 18.38 -21.14
CA SER A 40 0.23 18.27 -19.72
C SER A 40 0.56 19.58 -19.00
N ILE A 41 -0.21 19.89 -17.96
CA ILE A 41 -0.08 21.12 -17.18
C ILE A 41 0.37 20.74 -15.77
N VAL A 42 1.25 21.55 -15.19
CA VAL A 42 1.57 21.46 -13.76
C VAL A 42 0.76 22.50 -13.01
N ALA A 43 -0.07 22.06 -12.08
CA ALA A 43 -0.77 22.92 -11.13
C ALA A 43 -0.05 22.93 -9.80
N ASN A 44 0.08 24.09 -9.17
CA ASN A 44 0.67 24.27 -7.86
C ASN A 44 -0.35 24.85 -6.88
N SER A 45 -0.27 24.43 -5.62
CA SER A 45 -1.03 25.03 -4.54
C SER A 45 -0.17 26.06 -3.81
N ASN A 46 -0.67 27.26 -3.68
CA ASN A 46 -0.04 28.30 -2.86
C ASN A 46 -0.44 28.21 -1.36
N SER A 47 -1.22 27.19 -0.98
CA SER A 47 -1.67 27.06 0.40
C SER A 47 -0.56 26.54 1.29
N SER A 48 -0.11 27.36 2.22
CA SER A 48 0.77 26.99 3.35
C SER A 48 0.15 25.95 4.30
N GLY A 49 -1.02 25.42 3.99
CA GLY A 49 -1.81 24.51 4.81
C GLY A 49 -1.78 23.05 4.38
N ALA A 50 -1.08 22.67 3.31
CA ALA A 50 -0.93 21.27 2.97
C ALA A 50 0.12 20.63 3.89
N ALA A 51 -0.32 19.70 4.73
CA ALA A 51 0.53 19.00 5.68
C ALA A 51 1.65 18.18 5.02
N PHE A 52 1.54 17.93 3.70
CA PHE A 52 2.44 17.02 2.99
C PHE A 52 2.91 17.60 1.64
N PRO A 53 4.23 17.85 1.47
CA PRO A 53 4.79 18.52 0.31
C PRO A 53 4.46 17.86 -1.04
N VAL A 54 4.38 16.53 -1.11
CA VAL A 54 4.08 15.80 -2.35
C VAL A 54 2.70 16.10 -2.95
N TYR A 55 1.78 16.66 -2.15
CA TYR A 55 0.44 17.04 -2.59
C TYR A 55 0.29 18.51 -3.00
N LEU A 56 1.38 19.31 -2.89
CA LEU A 56 1.32 20.73 -3.25
C LEU A 56 1.33 20.99 -4.76
N SER A 57 1.71 20.00 -5.56
CA SER A 57 1.69 20.08 -7.01
C SER A 57 1.00 18.88 -7.63
N ALA A 58 0.50 19.03 -8.83
CA ALA A 58 -0.11 17.95 -9.61
C ALA A 58 0.22 18.08 -11.09
N ARG A 59 0.43 16.95 -11.75
CA ARG A 59 0.43 16.89 -13.22
C ARG A 59 -0.98 16.58 -13.70
N ILE A 60 -1.48 17.42 -14.60
CA ILE A 60 -2.82 17.33 -15.19
C ILE A 60 -2.67 16.91 -16.64
N PHE A 61 -3.42 15.88 -17.03
CA PHE A 61 -3.43 15.32 -18.38
C PHE A 61 -4.79 15.58 -19.04
N PRO A 62 -4.89 16.50 -20.01
CA PRO A 62 -6.14 16.73 -20.75
C PRO A 62 -6.44 15.62 -21.77
N SER A 63 -5.47 14.78 -22.10
CA SER A 63 -5.60 13.66 -23.02
C SER A 63 -4.78 12.46 -22.53
N ARG A 64 -4.93 11.30 -23.18
CA ARG A 64 -4.17 10.10 -22.89
C ARG A 64 -2.68 10.39 -22.84
N SER A 65 -2.05 10.09 -21.72
CA SER A 65 -0.62 10.36 -21.49
C SER A 65 0.02 9.21 -20.72
N SER A 66 1.27 8.88 -21.03
CA SER A 66 1.98 7.76 -20.45
C SER A 66 3.33 8.18 -19.89
N TYR A 67 3.67 7.64 -18.72
CA TYR A 67 5.04 7.59 -18.21
C TYR A 67 5.68 6.28 -18.63
N LYS A 68 6.89 6.37 -19.19
CA LYS A 68 7.76 5.23 -19.48
C LYS A 68 8.86 5.20 -18.42
N PHE A 69 8.97 4.10 -17.70
CA PHE A 69 10.04 3.83 -16.74
C PHE A 69 10.98 2.77 -17.31
N ASP A 70 12.28 3.03 -17.29
CA ASP A 70 13.28 2.03 -17.67
C ASP A 70 13.53 1.12 -16.46
N ILE A 71 13.25 -0.17 -16.61
CA ILE A 71 13.35 -1.17 -15.55
C ILE A 71 14.67 -1.93 -15.69
N LYS A 72 15.45 -1.94 -14.63
CA LYS A 72 16.74 -2.61 -14.55
C LYS A 72 16.64 -4.05 -14.05
N GLN A 73 15.61 -4.32 -13.26
CA GLN A 73 15.37 -5.63 -12.68
C GLN A 73 13.91 -6.02 -12.88
N GLU A 74 13.68 -7.03 -13.72
CA GLU A 74 12.37 -7.64 -13.83
C GLU A 74 11.90 -8.20 -12.48
N GLY A 75 10.60 -8.38 -12.31
CA GLY A 75 10.00 -8.88 -11.09
C GLY A 75 8.95 -7.93 -10.52
N ARG A 76 8.63 -8.10 -9.26
CA ARG A 76 7.58 -7.30 -8.64
C ARG A 76 8.02 -5.87 -8.37
N HIS A 77 7.11 -4.94 -8.66
CA HIS A 77 7.28 -3.52 -8.40
C HIS A 77 6.05 -2.96 -7.69
N TRP A 78 6.25 -2.05 -6.76
CA TRP A 78 5.19 -1.16 -6.31
C TRP A 78 5.01 -0.03 -7.31
N ILE A 79 3.75 0.26 -7.57
CA ILE A 79 3.29 1.50 -8.19
C ILE A 79 2.44 2.22 -7.15
N ARG A 80 2.90 3.38 -6.68
CA ARG A 80 2.19 4.21 -5.71
C ARG A 80 1.78 5.51 -6.37
N LEU A 81 0.52 5.86 -6.21
CA LEU A 81 -0.11 7.03 -6.80
C LEU A 81 -0.70 7.90 -5.71
N TYR A 82 -0.38 9.17 -5.75
CA TYR A 82 -0.82 10.16 -4.78
C TYR A 82 -1.79 11.12 -5.44
N PHE A 83 -2.94 11.36 -4.81
CA PHE A 83 -4.01 12.19 -5.34
C PHE A 83 -4.48 13.21 -4.31
N TYR A 84 -4.43 14.47 -4.68
CA TYR A 84 -5.03 15.60 -4.00
C TYR A 84 -5.47 16.60 -5.06
N PRO A 85 -6.77 16.93 -5.14
CA PRO A 85 -7.25 17.86 -6.15
C PRO A 85 -6.82 19.28 -5.79
N ILE A 86 -5.83 19.80 -6.49
CA ILE A 86 -5.33 21.18 -6.32
C ILE A 86 -6.48 22.16 -6.53
N PRO A 87 -6.78 23.05 -5.56
CA PRO A 87 -7.85 24.02 -5.67
C PRO A 87 -7.74 24.90 -6.92
N GLY A 88 -8.88 25.29 -7.49
CA GLY A 88 -8.93 26.14 -8.68
C GLY A 88 -8.81 25.42 -10.03
N ASN A 89 -8.61 24.09 -10.04
CA ASN A 89 -8.38 23.31 -11.26
C ASN A 89 -9.50 22.29 -11.59
N ASN A 90 -10.62 22.33 -10.90
CA ASN A 90 -11.77 21.40 -11.05
C ASN A 90 -11.41 19.91 -10.95
N LEU A 91 -10.31 19.56 -10.28
CA LEU A 91 -9.79 18.18 -10.20
C LEU A 91 -10.68 17.27 -9.36
N THR A 92 -11.49 17.83 -8.46
CA THR A 92 -12.42 17.05 -7.62
C THR A 92 -13.44 16.28 -8.45
N SER A 93 -13.86 16.84 -9.59
CA SER A 93 -14.80 16.21 -10.52
C SER A 93 -14.12 15.41 -11.64
N ALA A 94 -12.80 15.38 -11.67
CA ALA A 94 -12.04 14.63 -12.66
C ALA A 94 -12.38 13.13 -12.61
N THR A 95 -12.54 12.53 -13.79
CA THR A 95 -12.77 11.08 -13.95
C THR A 95 -11.79 10.53 -14.96
N PHE A 96 -11.11 9.44 -14.61
CA PHE A 96 -10.07 8.85 -15.45
C PHE A 96 -9.77 7.41 -15.08
N THR A 97 -9.04 6.72 -15.96
CA THR A 97 -8.55 5.37 -15.79
C THR A 97 -7.01 5.38 -15.77
N VAL A 98 -6.39 4.54 -14.97
CA VAL A 98 -4.94 4.35 -14.95
C VAL A 98 -4.64 2.89 -15.25
N VAL A 99 -3.77 2.65 -16.22
CA VAL A 99 -3.39 1.31 -16.67
C VAL A 99 -1.88 1.17 -16.80
N THR A 100 -1.40 -0.07 -16.66
CA THR A 100 -0.13 -0.52 -17.22
C THR A 100 -0.39 -1.24 -18.54
N GLU A 101 0.64 -1.88 -19.15
CA GLU A 101 0.45 -2.70 -20.35
C GLU A 101 -0.53 -3.86 -20.12
N ASN A 102 -0.51 -4.45 -18.91
CA ASN A 102 -1.21 -5.68 -18.61
C ASN A 102 -2.35 -5.54 -17.61
N PHE A 103 -2.43 -4.41 -16.88
CA PHE A 103 -3.35 -4.26 -15.76
C PHE A 103 -4.07 -2.92 -15.77
N VAL A 104 -5.35 -2.96 -15.39
CA VAL A 104 -6.11 -1.77 -15.02
C VAL A 104 -5.95 -1.55 -13.53
N LEU A 105 -5.25 -0.48 -13.13
CA LEU A 105 -5.03 -0.14 -11.74
C LEU A 105 -6.19 0.66 -11.15
N LEU A 106 -6.64 1.67 -11.88
CA LEU A 106 -7.82 2.48 -11.54
C LEU A 106 -8.78 2.46 -12.74
N ASN A 107 -10.03 2.14 -12.51
CA ASN A 107 -11.06 2.16 -13.54
C ASN A 107 -12.11 3.22 -13.22
N ASN A 108 -12.29 4.18 -14.13
CA ASN A 108 -13.25 5.27 -13.99
C ASN A 108 -13.19 5.95 -12.61
N PHE A 109 -11.97 6.19 -12.15
CA PHE A 109 -11.69 6.78 -10.84
C PHE A 109 -12.19 8.22 -10.79
N SER A 110 -12.82 8.60 -9.65
CA SER A 110 -13.13 9.98 -9.32
C SER A 110 -12.80 10.28 -7.87
N PHE A 111 -12.08 11.36 -7.63
CA PHE A 111 -11.75 11.79 -6.28
C PHE A 111 -12.99 12.17 -5.46
N LYS A 112 -14.06 12.61 -6.10
CA LYS A 112 -15.35 12.95 -5.46
C LYS A 112 -15.94 11.81 -4.63
N SER A 113 -15.60 10.56 -4.96
CA SER A 113 -16.04 9.37 -4.23
C SER A 113 -15.34 9.17 -2.87
N TYR A 114 -14.34 9.99 -2.56
CA TYR A 114 -13.56 9.89 -1.34
C TYR A 114 -13.82 11.09 -0.42
N ASN A 115 -14.15 10.80 0.85
CA ASN A 115 -14.42 11.83 1.86
C ASN A 115 -13.16 12.42 2.50
N GLY A 116 -11.98 12.10 2.01
CA GLY A 116 -10.70 12.53 2.55
C GLY A 116 -10.06 13.67 1.74
N SER A 117 -9.12 14.38 2.37
CA SER A 117 -8.35 15.44 1.70
C SER A 117 -7.25 14.89 0.80
N TYR A 118 -6.71 13.72 1.13
CA TYR A 118 -5.59 13.08 0.44
C TYR A 118 -5.92 11.62 0.18
N LEU A 119 -5.50 11.11 -0.98
CA LEU A 119 -5.64 9.72 -1.33
C LEU A 119 -4.30 9.17 -1.80
N TYR A 120 -3.98 8.01 -1.31
CA TYR A 120 -2.83 7.21 -1.68
C TYR A 120 -3.31 5.85 -2.15
N LYS A 121 -2.80 5.40 -3.27
CA LYS A 121 -3.08 4.09 -3.86
C LYS A 121 -1.77 3.35 -4.08
N GLU A 122 -1.69 2.10 -3.63
CA GLU A 122 -0.52 1.25 -3.79
C GLU A 122 -0.91 -0.04 -4.49
N TYR A 123 -0.21 -0.33 -5.57
CA TYR A 123 -0.37 -1.55 -6.36
C TYR A 123 0.94 -2.30 -6.43
N THR A 124 0.87 -3.63 -6.43
CA THR A 124 2.00 -4.50 -6.76
C THR A 124 1.72 -5.16 -8.10
N VAL A 125 2.63 -4.98 -9.05
CA VAL A 125 2.58 -5.61 -10.36
C VAL A 125 3.87 -6.38 -10.62
N ASN A 126 3.80 -7.44 -11.42
CA ASN A 126 4.98 -8.13 -11.90
C ASN A 126 5.37 -7.57 -13.27
N VAL A 127 6.57 -7.00 -13.36
CA VAL A 127 7.14 -6.44 -14.58
C VAL A 127 8.05 -7.49 -15.21
N THR A 128 7.78 -7.83 -16.46
CA THR A 128 8.49 -8.90 -17.21
C THR A 128 9.24 -8.36 -18.42
N SER A 129 9.53 -7.07 -18.42
CA SER A 129 10.30 -6.39 -19.48
C SER A 129 11.16 -5.27 -18.89
N ASP A 130 12.06 -4.75 -19.68
CA ASP A 130 12.92 -3.63 -19.35
C ASP A 130 12.19 -2.26 -19.33
N ILE A 131 10.88 -2.27 -19.58
CA ILE A 131 10.04 -1.08 -19.63
C ILE A 131 8.75 -1.33 -18.84
N LEU A 132 8.37 -0.34 -18.02
CA LEU A 132 7.04 -0.22 -17.45
C LEU A 132 6.37 1.05 -18.00
N MET A 133 5.21 0.87 -18.62
CA MET A 133 4.35 1.99 -19.03
C MET A 133 3.22 2.19 -18.03
N LEU A 134 3.06 3.41 -17.56
CA LEU A 134 1.93 3.83 -16.73
C LEU A 134 1.13 4.89 -17.48
N THR A 135 -0.10 4.56 -17.85
CA THR A 135 -0.91 5.40 -18.72
C THR A 135 -2.13 5.95 -18.00
N PHE A 136 -2.30 7.26 -18.06
CA PHE A 136 -3.46 8.01 -17.58
C PHE A 136 -4.40 8.31 -18.74
N ILE A 137 -5.66 7.92 -18.61
CA ILE A 137 -6.68 8.03 -19.66
C ILE A 137 -7.86 8.81 -19.10
N PRO A 138 -8.00 10.11 -19.42
CA PRO A 138 -9.17 10.89 -19.06
C PRO A 138 -10.45 10.30 -19.64
N SER A 139 -11.54 10.36 -18.90
CA SER A 139 -12.88 10.10 -19.45
C SER A 139 -13.32 11.24 -20.37
N ASN A 140 -14.38 11.05 -21.17
CA ASN A 140 -14.90 12.09 -22.05
C ASN A 140 -15.22 13.37 -21.27
N ASN A 141 -14.76 14.52 -21.79
CA ASN A 141 -14.92 15.84 -21.18
C ASN A 141 -14.31 15.96 -19.77
N SER A 142 -13.27 15.19 -19.47
CA SER A 142 -12.57 15.19 -18.19
C SER A 142 -11.07 15.33 -18.37
N VAL A 143 -10.35 15.37 -17.27
CA VAL A 143 -8.89 15.30 -17.20
C VAL A 143 -8.47 14.16 -16.29
N ALA A 144 -7.24 13.67 -16.45
CA ALA A 144 -6.58 12.87 -15.43
C ALA A 144 -5.58 13.74 -14.66
N PHE A 145 -5.23 13.35 -13.44
CA PHE A 145 -4.19 14.02 -12.68
C PHE A 145 -3.50 13.08 -11.71
N VAL A 146 -2.34 13.46 -11.25
CA VAL A 146 -1.60 12.78 -10.17
C VAL A 146 -0.65 13.77 -9.49
N ASN A 147 -0.47 13.64 -8.17
CA ASN A 147 0.41 14.53 -7.38
C ASN A 147 1.82 13.97 -7.21
N ALA A 148 1.96 12.66 -7.07
CA ALA A 148 3.25 11.98 -7.07
C ALA A 148 3.11 10.55 -7.57
N ILE A 149 4.21 10.01 -8.09
CA ILE A 149 4.31 8.62 -8.56
C ILE A 149 5.54 8.01 -7.93
N GLU A 150 5.40 6.80 -7.40
CA GLU A 150 6.52 5.93 -7.08
C GLU A 150 6.46 4.65 -7.91
N VAL A 151 7.62 4.24 -8.43
CA VAL A 151 7.84 2.91 -9.00
C VAL A 151 9.09 2.35 -8.35
N VAL A 152 8.92 1.27 -7.57
CA VAL A 152 10.00 0.72 -6.73
C VAL A 152 10.02 -0.79 -6.84
N SER A 153 11.20 -1.36 -7.16
CA SER A 153 11.38 -2.82 -7.21
C SER A 153 11.25 -3.43 -5.81
N LEU A 154 10.63 -4.60 -5.75
CA LEU A 154 10.39 -5.36 -4.52
C LEU A 154 11.25 -6.61 -4.45
N PRO A 155 11.68 -7.02 -3.25
CA PRO A 155 12.25 -8.34 -3.05
C PRO A 155 11.22 -9.45 -3.37
N ASP A 156 11.62 -10.49 -4.09
CA ASP A 156 10.74 -11.60 -4.47
C ASP A 156 10.12 -12.32 -3.26
N ILE A 157 10.83 -12.35 -2.14
CA ILE A 157 10.36 -12.93 -0.88
C ILE A 157 9.09 -12.25 -0.34
N LEU A 158 8.79 -11.02 -0.78
CA LEU A 158 7.66 -10.27 -0.25
C LEU A 158 6.32 -10.88 -0.63
N ILE A 159 6.17 -11.36 -1.85
CA ILE A 159 4.91 -11.96 -2.33
C ILE A 159 5.23 -13.22 -3.11
N SER A 160 4.93 -14.36 -2.53
CA SER A 160 5.02 -15.66 -3.21
C SER A 160 4.05 -15.72 -4.39
N ASP A 161 4.35 -16.53 -5.39
CA ASP A 161 3.40 -16.86 -6.46
C ASP A 161 2.24 -17.76 -5.98
N GLN A 162 2.40 -18.38 -4.82
CA GLN A 162 1.45 -19.32 -4.24
C GLN A 162 0.83 -18.79 -2.96
N ALA A 163 -0.44 -19.14 -2.75
CA ALA A 163 -1.18 -18.92 -1.51
C ALA A 163 -2.08 -20.13 -1.20
N GLN A 164 -2.53 -20.20 0.05
CA GLN A 164 -3.57 -21.16 0.44
C GLN A 164 -4.94 -20.49 0.28
N GLY A 165 -5.81 -21.08 -0.56
CA GLY A 165 -7.21 -20.66 -0.65
C GLY A 165 -7.97 -21.11 0.58
N VAL A 166 -8.84 -20.26 1.10
CA VAL A 166 -9.70 -20.51 2.26
C VAL A 166 -11.11 -20.89 1.80
N SER A 167 -11.66 -20.15 0.85
CA SER A 167 -12.99 -20.44 0.28
C SER A 167 -12.97 -20.18 -1.24
N PRO A 168 -12.91 -21.22 -2.07
CA PRO A 168 -12.76 -22.63 -1.73
C PRO A 168 -11.36 -22.96 -1.17
N THR A 169 -11.31 -23.98 -0.32
CA THR A 169 -10.04 -24.45 0.26
C THR A 169 -9.19 -25.14 -0.83
N GLY A 170 -7.90 -24.85 -0.84
CA GLY A 170 -6.95 -25.49 -1.76
C GLY A 170 -5.77 -24.59 -2.14
N PRO A 171 -4.77 -25.12 -2.84
CA PRO A 171 -3.64 -24.32 -3.29
C PRO A 171 -4.08 -23.32 -4.36
N PHE A 172 -3.61 -22.10 -4.24
CA PHE A 172 -3.76 -21.05 -5.25
C PHE A 172 -2.39 -20.69 -5.83
N ASN A 173 -2.29 -20.71 -7.15
CA ASN A 173 -1.06 -20.40 -7.89
C ASN A 173 -1.31 -19.23 -8.85
N GLY A 174 -0.25 -18.58 -9.30
CA GLY A 174 -0.33 -17.54 -10.33
C GLY A 174 -0.60 -16.14 -9.78
N LEU A 175 -0.19 -15.86 -8.55
CA LEU A 175 -0.21 -14.49 -8.01
C LEU A 175 0.69 -13.54 -8.78
N SER A 176 1.78 -14.03 -9.42
CA SER A 176 2.65 -13.24 -10.29
C SER A 176 1.93 -12.68 -11.52
N GLY A 177 0.92 -13.36 -12.02
CA GLY A 177 0.08 -12.91 -13.12
C GLY A 177 -1.02 -11.91 -12.73
N ARG A 178 -1.01 -11.40 -11.50
CA ARG A 178 -2.05 -10.50 -10.98
C ARG A 178 -1.46 -9.19 -10.47
N ALA A 179 -2.18 -8.09 -10.67
CA ALA A 179 -1.98 -6.86 -9.93
C ALA A 179 -2.69 -6.97 -8.58
N LEU A 180 -2.01 -6.56 -7.52
CA LEU A 180 -2.55 -6.55 -6.15
C LEU A 180 -2.63 -5.11 -5.67
N GLU A 181 -3.81 -4.67 -5.23
CA GLU A 181 -3.97 -3.38 -4.54
C GLU A 181 -3.85 -3.58 -3.03
N THR A 182 -3.01 -2.82 -2.37
CA THR A 182 -2.96 -2.78 -0.90
C THR A 182 -4.16 -2.02 -0.37
N ILE A 183 -5.08 -2.71 0.31
CA ILE A 183 -6.29 -2.10 0.91
C ILE A 183 -6.06 -1.78 2.38
N TYR A 184 -5.46 -2.69 3.12
CA TYR A 184 -5.17 -2.55 4.55
C TYR A 184 -3.74 -3.02 4.84
N ARG A 185 -3.06 -2.29 5.71
CA ARG A 185 -1.78 -2.68 6.29
C ARG A 185 -1.75 -2.20 7.72
N LEU A 186 -1.82 -3.13 8.67
CA LEU A 186 -2.06 -2.84 10.07
C LEU A 186 -0.94 -3.32 10.97
N ASN A 187 -0.69 -2.54 12.01
CA ASN A 187 0.17 -2.87 13.13
C ASN A 187 -0.74 -3.24 14.31
N MET A 188 -0.91 -4.54 14.55
CA MET A 188 -1.82 -5.05 15.57
C MET A 188 -1.31 -4.73 16.97
N GLY A 189 -2.18 -4.14 17.81
CA GLY A 189 -1.83 -3.74 19.18
C GLY A 189 -0.78 -2.63 19.28
N GLY A 190 -0.40 -2.02 18.15
CA GLY A 190 0.67 -1.04 18.09
C GLY A 190 0.26 0.30 17.49
N PRO A 191 1.13 1.32 17.62
CA PRO A 191 0.89 2.64 17.04
C PRO A 191 1.05 2.64 15.52
N LEU A 192 0.68 3.76 14.90
CA LEU A 192 0.98 4.05 13.50
C LEU A 192 2.49 3.95 13.25
N ILE A 193 2.89 3.18 12.25
CA ILE A 193 4.26 3.14 11.75
C ILE A 193 4.31 3.94 10.44
N THR A 194 5.14 4.97 10.42
CA THR A 194 5.34 5.82 9.25
C THR A 194 6.40 5.23 8.31
N PRO A 195 6.47 5.67 7.05
CA PRO A 195 7.47 5.23 6.08
C PRO A 195 8.93 5.35 6.55
N GLN A 196 9.24 6.26 7.46
CA GLN A 196 10.58 6.42 8.03
C GLN A 196 11.01 5.23 8.90
N ASN A 197 10.08 4.50 9.47
CA ASN A 197 10.29 3.35 10.34
C ASN A 197 10.07 2.01 9.64
N ASP A 198 9.94 2.03 8.32
CA ASP A 198 9.80 0.83 7.47
C ASP A 198 10.84 0.83 6.36
N THR A 199 11.58 -0.26 6.20
CA THR A 199 12.69 -0.37 5.24
C THR A 199 12.27 -0.17 3.78
N LEU A 200 10.99 -0.38 3.47
CA LEU A 200 10.40 -0.23 2.14
C LEU A 200 9.46 0.99 2.05
N GLY A 201 9.49 1.86 3.06
CA GLY A 201 8.71 3.09 3.06
C GLY A 201 7.19 2.87 3.13
N ARG A 202 6.74 1.81 3.84
CA ARG A 202 5.31 1.52 4.01
C ARG A 202 4.74 2.21 5.24
N THR A 203 3.44 2.51 5.19
CA THR A 203 2.67 2.91 6.35
C THR A 203 1.91 1.71 6.91
N TRP A 204 1.93 1.52 8.23
CA TRP A 204 1.14 0.52 8.94
C TRP A 204 0.23 1.24 9.91
N GLU A 205 -1.08 1.15 9.70
CA GLU A 205 -2.06 1.82 10.54
C GLU A 205 -2.26 1.05 11.86
N ASN A 206 -2.75 1.76 12.88
CA ASN A 206 -3.25 1.12 14.10
C ASN A 206 -4.55 0.35 13.80
N ASP A 207 -4.77 -0.78 14.46
CA ASP A 207 -5.88 -1.68 14.19
C ASP A 207 -7.15 -1.42 15.00
N VAL A 208 -7.11 -0.57 16.03
CA VAL A 208 -8.23 -0.34 16.98
C VAL A 208 -9.58 -0.07 16.29
N LYS A 209 -9.59 0.72 15.23
CA LYS A 209 -10.83 1.04 14.49
C LYS A 209 -11.46 -0.15 13.74
N TYR A 210 -10.73 -1.25 13.63
CA TYR A 210 -11.18 -2.48 12.96
C TYR A 210 -11.59 -3.57 13.95
N LEU A 211 -11.25 -3.44 15.23
CA LEU A 211 -11.71 -4.38 16.27
C LEU A 211 -13.23 -4.36 16.35
N HIS A 212 -13.84 -5.55 16.33
CA HIS A 212 -15.28 -5.70 16.49
C HIS A 212 -15.73 -5.36 17.92
N VAL A 213 -14.96 -5.85 18.90
CA VAL A 213 -15.14 -5.57 20.32
C VAL A 213 -13.79 -5.18 20.92
N ASN A 214 -13.65 -3.93 21.30
CA ASN A 214 -12.36 -3.41 21.81
C ASN A 214 -11.94 -4.06 23.14
N SER A 215 -12.89 -4.45 23.99
CA SER A 215 -12.62 -5.08 25.29
C SER A 215 -12.12 -6.53 25.18
N SER A 216 -12.30 -7.20 24.03
CA SER A 216 -11.80 -8.56 23.81
C SER A 216 -10.30 -8.64 23.57
N ALA A 217 -9.63 -7.51 23.34
CA ALA A 217 -8.23 -7.42 23.00
C ALA A 217 -7.47 -6.52 23.99
N VAL A 218 -6.26 -6.95 24.32
CA VAL A 218 -5.32 -6.21 25.16
C VAL A 218 -4.00 -6.07 24.41
N ASN A 219 -3.56 -4.83 24.24
CA ASN A 219 -2.28 -4.54 23.59
C ASN A 219 -1.11 -5.07 24.42
N VAL A 220 -0.27 -5.86 23.82
CA VAL A 220 0.99 -6.34 24.41
C VAL A 220 2.18 -5.87 23.57
N SER A 221 3.29 -5.59 24.21
CA SER A 221 4.48 -5.13 23.51
C SER A 221 5.78 -5.54 24.20
N VAL A 222 6.83 -5.64 23.39
CA VAL A 222 8.21 -5.84 23.85
C VAL A 222 9.13 -4.83 23.18
N SER A 223 10.37 -4.73 23.65
CA SER A 223 11.36 -3.88 22.96
C SER A 223 11.59 -4.38 21.52
N THR A 224 11.65 -3.45 20.56
CA THR A 224 12.00 -3.78 19.16
C THR A 224 13.36 -4.46 19.04
N THR A 225 14.27 -4.23 19.98
CA THR A 225 15.59 -4.87 20.03
C THR A 225 15.53 -6.35 20.41
N SER A 226 14.40 -6.82 20.96
CA SER A 226 14.18 -8.24 21.30
C SER A 226 13.75 -9.06 20.07
N ILE A 227 13.37 -8.41 18.99
CA ILE A 227 12.89 -9.10 17.79
C ILE A 227 14.07 -9.60 16.97
N MET A 228 14.11 -10.92 16.78
CA MET A 228 15.11 -11.61 15.96
C MET A 228 14.44 -12.24 14.75
N TYR A 229 14.88 -11.85 13.55
CA TYR A 229 14.40 -12.45 12.31
C TYR A 229 15.02 -13.85 12.13
N LYS A 230 14.19 -14.83 11.78
CA LYS A 230 14.64 -16.16 11.36
C LYS A 230 14.99 -16.16 9.86
N THR A 231 15.66 -17.21 9.43
CA THR A 231 16.15 -17.44 8.08
C THR A 231 15.08 -17.21 7.05
N ALA A 232 14.63 -16.60 6.34
CA ALA A 232 13.55 -16.35 5.37
C ALA A 232 12.61 -15.20 5.76
N VAL A 233 12.78 -14.58 6.91
CA VAL A 233 12.03 -13.40 7.29
C VAL A 233 13.01 -12.25 7.53
N THR A 234 12.81 -11.12 6.88
CA THR A 234 13.69 -9.96 6.97
C THR A 234 12.87 -8.71 7.34
N PRO A 235 13.51 -7.61 7.76
CA PRO A 235 12.83 -6.33 7.97
C PRO A 235 12.07 -5.82 6.74
N GLU A 236 12.38 -6.34 5.55
CA GLU A 236 11.64 -6.04 4.33
C GLU A 236 10.27 -6.70 4.29
N VAL A 237 10.10 -7.87 4.94
CA VAL A 237 8.79 -8.52 5.08
C VAL A 237 7.88 -7.69 5.98
N ALA A 238 8.33 -7.38 7.20
CA ALA A 238 7.71 -6.41 8.09
C ALA A 238 8.75 -5.84 9.07
N PRO A 239 8.68 -4.57 9.46
CA PRO A 239 9.66 -3.97 10.36
C PRO A 239 9.54 -4.52 11.79
N HIS A 240 10.59 -4.37 12.60
CA HIS A 240 10.60 -4.77 14.01
C HIS A 240 9.40 -4.25 14.81
N PHE A 241 8.92 -3.06 14.47
CA PHE A 241 7.75 -2.46 15.13
C PHE A 241 6.48 -3.31 14.99
N VAL A 242 6.28 -3.97 13.84
CA VAL A 242 5.12 -4.86 13.61
C VAL A 242 5.23 -6.14 14.45
N TYR A 243 6.44 -6.68 14.61
CA TYR A 243 6.64 -7.89 15.37
C TYR A 243 6.80 -7.67 16.89
N SER A 244 7.00 -6.43 17.32
CA SER A 244 7.17 -6.08 18.75
C SER A 244 5.86 -5.74 19.44
N THR A 245 4.75 -5.72 18.74
CA THR A 245 3.40 -5.49 19.29
C THR A 245 2.44 -6.57 18.84
N ALA A 246 1.43 -6.85 19.63
CA ALA A 246 0.36 -7.77 19.29
C ALA A 246 -0.92 -7.45 20.09
N GLU A 247 -2.06 -7.93 19.60
CA GLU A 247 -3.27 -8.06 20.39
C GLU A 247 -3.26 -9.43 21.09
N SER A 248 -3.44 -9.43 22.39
CA SER A 248 -3.65 -10.63 23.22
C SER A 248 -5.12 -10.69 23.61
N MET A 249 -5.64 -11.90 23.80
CA MET A 249 -7.00 -12.08 24.34
C MET A 249 -7.09 -11.44 25.73
N GLY A 250 -8.22 -10.81 26.01
CA GLY A 250 -8.52 -10.19 27.29
C GLY A 250 -8.62 -11.21 28.44
N ASP A 251 -8.94 -10.74 29.64
CA ASP A 251 -8.97 -11.56 30.85
C ASP A 251 -10.02 -12.69 30.74
N ALA A 252 -9.58 -13.93 31.00
CA ALA A 252 -10.41 -15.13 31.02
C ALA A 252 -11.58 -15.11 32.01
N ASN A 253 -11.67 -14.09 32.85
CA ASN A 253 -12.74 -13.95 33.86
C ASN A 253 -13.98 -13.19 33.38
N VAL A 254 -14.01 -12.70 32.13
CA VAL A 254 -15.16 -12.04 31.52
C VAL A 254 -15.81 -13.00 30.52
N PRO A 255 -16.97 -13.63 30.81
CA PRO A 255 -17.48 -14.77 30.05
C PRO A 255 -17.79 -14.52 28.57
N ASP A 256 -18.16 -13.31 28.18
CA ASP A 256 -18.59 -13.00 26.81
C ASP A 256 -17.49 -12.40 25.92
N ASP A 257 -16.34 -12.02 26.50
CA ASP A 257 -15.25 -11.31 25.78
C ASP A 257 -14.05 -12.22 25.39
N ASN A 258 -14.08 -13.51 25.74
CA ASN A 258 -12.85 -14.30 25.83
C ASN A 258 -12.65 -15.38 24.79
N PHE A 259 -13.54 -15.53 23.79
CA PHE A 259 -13.42 -16.65 22.87
C PHE A 259 -12.69 -16.32 21.57
N ASN A 260 -12.63 -15.06 21.18
CA ASN A 260 -11.90 -14.65 19.99
C ASN A 260 -11.62 -13.14 19.96
N ILE A 261 -10.58 -12.76 19.21
CA ILE A 261 -10.35 -11.39 18.78
C ILE A 261 -10.77 -11.32 17.32
N THR A 262 -11.68 -10.40 17.01
CA THR A 262 -12.26 -10.26 15.67
C THR A 262 -12.02 -8.87 15.12
N TRP A 263 -11.48 -8.80 13.89
CA TRP A 263 -11.37 -7.57 13.11
C TRP A 263 -12.37 -7.58 11.97
N VAL A 264 -12.98 -6.44 11.68
CA VAL A 264 -13.96 -6.28 10.61
C VAL A 264 -13.42 -5.32 9.56
N PHE A 265 -13.28 -5.82 8.33
CA PHE A 265 -12.79 -5.07 7.19
C PHE A 265 -13.87 -4.87 6.14
N LYS A 266 -14.05 -3.63 5.70
CA LYS A 266 -14.96 -3.32 4.59
C LYS A 266 -14.25 -3.55 3.27
N VAL A 267 -14.72 -4.47 2.47
CA VAL A 267 -14.13 -4.86 1.19
C VAL A 267 -15.17 -4.90 0.08
N ALA A 268 -14.76 -4.70 -1.16
CA ALA A 268 -15.64 -4.81 -2.33
C ALA A 268 -15.93 -6.30 -2.63
N PRO A 269 -17.20 -6.71 -2.77
CA PRO A 269 -17.58 -8.13 -2.84
C PRO A 269 -17.17 -8.85 -4.12
N THR A 270 -16.72 -8.13 -5.15
CA THR A 270 -16.39 -8.69 -6.47
C THR A 270 -14.91 -9.04 -6.65
N PHE A 271 -14.09 -8.81 -5.62
CA PHE A 271 -12.65 -9.08 -5.68
C PHE A 271 -12.27 -10.27 -4.81
N MET A 272 -11.16 -10.91 -5.18
CA MET A 272 -10.44 -11.83 -4.31
C MET A 272 -9.45 -11.04 -3.46
N TYR A 273 -9.24 -11.51 -2.22
CA TYR A 273 -8.36 -10.85 -1.27
C TYR A 273 -7.23 -11.79 -0.87
N LEU A 274 -5.99 -11.31 -0.99
CA LEU A 274 -4.81 -11.93 -0.39
C LEU A 274 -4.64 -11.36 1.01
N ILE A 275 -4.71 -12.22 2.02
CA ILE A 275 -4.49 -11.85 3.42
C ILE A 275 -3.12 -12.37 3.82
N ARG A 276 -2.24 -11.47 4.27
CA ARG A 276 -0.96 -11.80 4.86
C ARG A 276 -1.01 -11.52 6.36
N LEU A 277 -0.71 -12.54 7.14
CA LEU A 277 -0.64 -12.46 8.58
C LEU A 277 0.82 -12.55 9.03
N HIS A 278 1.19 -11.71 10.00
CA HIS A 278 2.51 -11.66 10.60
C HIS A 278 2.39 -12.08 12.05
N PHE A 279 3.14 -13.11 12.46
CA PHE A 279 3.13 -13.63 13.81
C PHE A 279 4.51 -13.59 14.45
N CYS A 280 4.55 -13.14 15.69
CA CYS A 280 5.68 -13.23 16.58
C CYS A 280 5.16 -13.46 18.00
N ASP A 281 5.52 -14.57 18.61
CA ASP A 281 5.17 -14.82 20.00
C ASP A 281 6.06 -13.95 20.91
N ILE A 282 5.45 -12.94 21.51
CA ILE A 282 6.10 -11.98 22.39
C ILE A 282 5.63 -12.08 23.85
N VAL A 283 4.78 -13.05 24.15
CA VAL A 283 4.19 -13.22 25.49
C VAL A 283 4.56 -14.53 26.17
N SER A 284 4.82 -15.59 25.41
CA SER A 284 5.12 -16.90 25.98
C SER A 284 6.53 -16.97 26.57
N THR A 285 6.64 -17.65 27.69
CA THR A 285 7.93 -17.94 28.34
C THR A 285 8.56 -19.25 27.83
N SER A 286 7.81 -20.05 27.08
CA SER A 286 8.28 -21.33 26.50
C SER A 286 7.67 -21.55 25.12
N MET A 287 8.36 -22.35 24.28
CA MET A 287 7.89 -22.65 22.92
C MET A 287 6.62 -23.51 22.93
N ASN A 288 5.78 -23.33 21.91
CA ASN A 288 4.57 -24.12 21.64
C ASN A 288 3.51 -24.08 22.77
N THR A 289 3.43 -22.97 23.49
CA THR A 289 2.41 -22.75 24.51
C THR A 289 1.18 -22.00 24.01
N LEU A 290 1.31 -21.24 22.94
CA LEU A 290 0.19 -20.57 22.28
C LEU A 290 -0.33 -21.39 21.12
N VAL A 291 -1.60 -21.75 21.21
CA VAL A 291 -2.32 -22.53 20.19
C VAL A 291 -3.65 -21.83 19.91
N PHE A 292 -3.91 -21.50 18.66
CA PHE A 292 -5.15 -20.83 18.25
C PHE A 292 -5.49 -21.12 16.78
N ASN A 293 -6.77 -21.03 16.47
CA ASN A 293 -7.28 -21.14 15.11
C ASN A 293 -7.49 -19.76 14.49
N ILE A 294 -7.32 -19.67 13.18
CA ILE A 294 -7.58 -18.47 12.41
C ILE A 294 -8.75 -18.74 11.48
N PHE A 295 -9.76 -17.88 11.57
CA PHE A 295 -10.93 -17.92 10.71
C PHE A 295 -10.98 -16.67 9.84
N ILE A 296 -11.40 -16.84 8.58
CA ILE A 296 -11.76 -15.76 7.68
C ILE A 296 -13.24 -15.92 7.37
N ASN A 297 -14.05 -14.97 7.84
CA ASN A 297 -15.48 -15.13 8.01
C ASN A 297 -15.76 -16.35 8.90
N THR A 298 -16.37 -17.41 8.37
CA THR A 298 -16.67 -18.66 9.09
C THR A 298 -15.74 -19.81 8.70
N ASP A 299 -14.86 -19.60 7.73
CA ASP A 299 -14.01 -20.65 7.16
C ASP A 299 -12.68 -20.72 7.91
N LEU A 300 -12.24 -21.93 8.28
CA LEU A 300 -10.96 -22.16 8.94
C LEU A 300 -9.83 -21.90 7.94
N ALA A 301 -9.03 -20.89 8.19
CA ALA A 301 -7.88 -20.54 7.36
C ALA A 301 -6.58 -21.24 7.82
N SER A 302 -6.40 -21.40 9.15
CA SER A 302 -5.30 -22.16 9.72
C SER A 302 -5.75 -22.76 11.06
N GLY A 303 -5.49 -24.04 11.25
CA GLY A 303 -5.75 -24.76 12.48
C GLY A 303 -4.47 -25.01 13.28
N SER A 304 -4.63 -25.21 14.58
CA SER A 304 -3.60 -25.63 15.54
C SER A 304 -3.16 -27.07 15.31
#